data_012b793c63888361955861004da8ceca
#
_entry.id   012b793c63888361955861004da8ceca
#
_cell.length_a   1.000
_cell.length_b   1.000
_cell.length_c   1.000
_cell.angle_alpha   90.00
_cell.angle_beta   90.00
_cell.angle_gamma   90.00
#
_symmetry.space_group_name_H-M   'P 1'
#
loop_
_entity.id
_entity.type
_entity.pdbx_description
1 polymer ?
#
loop_
_entity_poly.entity_id
_entity_poly.type
_entity_poly.pdbx_seq_one_letter_code
_entity_poly.pdbx_strand_id
1 'polypeptide(L)'
;SSTPTVREISAFMKIAVSSARRYLVAMADRDMVSYENGVLSTPKIEMMSPEVRPAAIVGSIPCGTPEEREAQIEEYLPLSVSVFGKGDFYALRASGDSMIEAQIDDGDLVIIREQQTANIGDIVVALTNEDKNTLKRLRYDEDRQSYYLHPENKDMEDIYVSDLRVQGVATHVIKAL
;
A
#
# COMPACT_ATOMS: atom_id res chain seq x y z
N SER A 1 19.29 4.06 -9.09
CA SER A 1 20.75 3.94 -9.33
C SER A 1 21.15 2.51 -8.97
N SER A 2 21.75 1.78 -9.91
CA SER A 2 22.23 0.42 -9.71
C SER A 2 23.56 0.42 -8.93
N THR A 3 23.77 -0.60 -8.11
CA THR A 3 25.02 -0.83 -7.41
C THR A 3 26.15 -1.07 -8.44
N PRO A 4 27.33 -0.43 -8.32
CA PRO A 4 28.39 -0.59 -9.29
C PRO A 4 28.96 -2.02 -9.27
N THR A 5 29.25 -2.55 -10.43
CA THR A 5 29.91 -3.83 -10.59
C THR A 5 31.40 -3.73 -10.26
N VAL A 6 32.06 -4.86 -9.97
CA VAL A 6 33.52 -4.91 -9.73
C VAL A 6 34.32 -4.34 -10.92
N ARG A 7 33.85 -4.52 -12.16
CA ARG A 7 34.45 -3.95 -13.35
C ARG A 7 34.36 -2.44 -13.41
N GLU A 8 33.21 -1.88 -13.07
CA GLU A 8 33.01 -0.44 -13.01
C GLU A 8 33.88 0.20 -11.91
N ILE A 9 33.93 -0.44 -10.73
CA ILE A 9 34.81 -0.01 -9.63
C ILE A 9 36.28 -0.06 -10.08
N SER A 10 36.71 -1.14 -10.71
CA SER A 10 38.07 -1.33 -11.27
C SER A 10 38.39 -0.22 -12.25
N ALA A 11 37.49 0.09 -13.18
CA ALA A 11 37.69 1.13 -14.19
C ALA A 11 37.74 2.53 -13.54
N PHE A 12 36.86 2.83 -12.61
CA PHE A 12 36.82 4.11 -11.90
C PHE A 12 38.09 4.33 -11.06
N MET A 13 38.51 3.32 -10.32
CA MET A 13 39.69 3.36 -9.44
C MET A 13 41.01 3.19 -10.19
N LYS A 14 40.97 2.90 -11.50
CA LYS A 14 42.12 2.61 -12.34
C LYS A 14 43.06 1.50 -11.78
N ILE A 15 42.45 0.45 -11.23
CA ILE A 15 43.13 -0.72 -10.67
C ILE A 15 42.72 -2.00 -11.41
N ALA A 16 43.50 -3.08 -11.28
CA ALA A 16 43.09 -4.36 -11.85
C ALA A 16 41.80 -4.90 -11.20
N VAL A 17 40.98 -5.61 -11.97
CA VAL A 17 39.73 -6.23 -11.47
C VAL A 17 39.98 -7.17 -10.29
N SER A 18 41.09 -7.93 -10.32
CA SER A 18 41.52 -8.80 -9.23
C SER A 18 41.83 -8.02 -7.94
N SER A 19 42.43 -6.84 -8.07
CA SER A 19 42.72 -5.95 -6.94
C SER A 19 41.42 -5.35 -6.38
N ALA A 20 40.51 -4.88 -7.25
CA ALA A 20 39.21 -4.39 -6.83
C ALA A 20 38.42 -5.45 -6.04
N ARG A 21 38.38 -6.70 -6.55
CA ARG A 21 37.74 -7.83 -5.88
C ARG A 21 38.37 -8.11 -4.51
N ARG A 22 39.69 -8.13 -4.43
CA ARG A 22 40.41 -8.35 -3.16
C ARG A 22 40.11 -7.28 -2.11
N TYR A 23 40.01 -6.02 -2.54
CA TYR A 23 39.63 -4.93 -1.64
C TYR A 23 38.18 -5.06 -1.16
N LEU A 24 37.23 -5.43 -2.03
CA LEU A 24 35.84 -5.66 -1.65
C LEU A 24 35.68 -6.79 -0.62
N VAL A 25 36.40 -7.91 -0.82
CA VAL A 25 36.46 -9.02 0.15
C VAL A 25 37.01 -8.53 1.50
N ALA A 26 38.16 -7.82 1.48
CA ALA A 26 38.74 -7.30 2.72
C ALA A 26 37.86 -6.24 3.45
N MET A 27 37.02 -5.50 2.71
CA MET A 27 36.04 -4.61 3.28
C MET A 27 34.85 -5.37 3.84
N ALA A 28 34.42 -6.47 3.18
CA ALA A 28 33.35 -7.34 3.68
C ALA A 28 33.76 -8.06 4.96
N ASP A 29 35.00 -8.53 5.06
CA ASP A 29 35.58 -9.14 6.28
C ASP A 29 35.61 -8.18 7.48
N ARG A 30 35.46 -6.87 7.25
CA ARG A 30 35.42 -5.81 8.26
C ARG A 30 34.04 -5.20 8.47
N ASP A 31 33.00 -5.85 7.95
CA ASP A 31 31.60 -5.40 7.99
C ASP A 31 31.36 -3.99 7.40
N MET A 32 32.27 -3.52 6.52
CA MET A 32 32.12 -2.22 5.87
C MET A 32 31.19 -2.26 4.67
N VAL A 33 31.08 -3.43 4.02
CA VAL A 33 30.24 -3.71 2.87
C VAL A 33 29.78 -5.16 2.94
N SER A 34 28.64 -5.50 2.33
CA SER A 34 28.28 -6.88 2.00
C SER A 34 28.69 -7.17 0.55
N TYR A 35 29.44 -8.25 0.32
CA TYR A 35 29.87 -8.64 -1.01
C TYR A 35 29.70 -10.15 -1.19
N GLU A 36 28.56 -10.56 -1.71
CA GLU A 36 28.18 -11.96 -1.93
C GLU A 36 27.79 -12.21 -3.38
N ASN A 37 28.25 -13.31 -3.95
CA ASN A 37 27.93 -13.73 -5.34
C ASN A 37 28.13 -12.63 -6.41
N GLY A 38 29.08 -11.72 -6.18
CA GLY A 38 29.38 -10.62 -7.11
C GLY A 38 28.47 -9.38 -6.91
N VAL A 39 27.55 -9.42 -5.95
CA VAL A 39 26.69 -8.29 -5.59
C VAL A 39 27.32 -7.54 -4.42
N LEU A 40 27.46 -6.23 -4.57
CA LEU A 40 27.95 -5.31 -3.54
C LEU A 40 26.76 -4.63 -2.89
N SER A 41 26.70 -4.64 -1.57
CA SER A 41 25.78 -3.83 -0.78
C SER A 41 26.50 -3.10 0.34
N THR A 42 25.94 -2.01 0.80
CA THR A 42 26.37 -1.31 2.01
C THR A 42 25.14 -1.07 2.88
N PRO A 43 25.29 -0.92 4.20
CA PRO A 43 24.16 -0.57 5.07
C PRO A 43 23.37 0.65 4.57
N LYS A 44 24.06 1.61 3.96
CA LYS A 44 23.43 2.79 3.37
C LYS A 44 22.63 2.47 2.10
N ILE A 45 23.12 1.56 1.26
CA ILE A 45 22.39 1.10 0.05
C ILE A 45 21.18 0.28 0.46
N GLU A 46 21.29 -0.59 1.46
CA GLU A 46 20.17 -1.36 1.99
C GLU A 46 19.07 -0.44 2.57
N MET A 47 19.47 0.61 3.29
CA MET A 47 18.53 1.64 3.75
C MET A 47 17.90 2.45 2.60
N MET A 48 18.59 2.60 1.48
CA MET A 48 18.11 3.33 0.29
C MET A 48 17.34 2.46 -0.70
N SER A 49 17.28 1.13 -0.49
CA SER A 49 16.47 0.19 -1.28
C SER A 49 15.33 -0.35 -0.42
N PRO A 50 14.32 0.47 -0.11
CA PRO A 50 13.20 0.03 0.71
C PRO A 50 12.48 -1.13 0.00
N GLU A 51 12.10 -2.14 0.77
CA GLU A 51 11.18 -3.16 0.27
C GLU A 51 9.89 -2.45 -0.17
N VAL A 52 9.52 -2.62 -1.43
CA VAL A 52 8.29 -2.07 -1.99
C VAL A 52 7.39 -3.21 -2.45
N ARG A 53 6.08 -3.01 -2.32
CA ARG A 53 5.05 -3.92 -2.83
C ARG A 53 4.13 -3.18 -3.76
N PRO A 54 3.73 -3.78 -4.89
CA PRO A 54 2.76 -3.17 -5.77
C PRO A 54 1.38 -3.19 -5.12
N ALA A 55 0.68 -2.06 -5.17
CA ALA A 55 -0.74 -1.94 -4.86
C ALA A 55 -1.48 -1.52 -6.14
N ALA A 56 -2.48 -2.27 -6.53
CA ALA A 56 -3.30 -1.91 -7.69
C ALA A 56 -4.10 -0.64 -7.38
N ILE A 57 -4.07 0.33 -8.29
CA ILE A 57 -4.98 1.49 -8.24
C ILE A 57 -6.25 1.10 -8.97
N VAL A 58 -7.39 1.24 -8.30
CA VAL A 58 -8.71 0.95 -8.85
C VAL A 58 -9.59 2.21 -8.79
N GLY A 59 -10.26 2.52 -9.89
CA GLY A 59 -11.18 3.67 -10.01
C GLY A 59 -12.52 3.44 -9.32
N SER A 60 -12.89 2.19 -9.15
CA SER A 60 -14.07 1.78 -8.37
C SER A 60 -13.72 0.54 -7.55
N ILE A 61 -14.48 0.32 -6.47
CA ILE A 61 -14.24 -0.86 -5.63
C ILE A 61 -14.63 -2.11 -6.42
N PRO A 62 -13.69 -3.05 -6.63
CA PRO A 62 -13.97 -4.21 -7.47
C PRO A 62 -15.07 -5.09 -6.86
N CYS A 63 -16.15 -5.30 -7.62
CA CYS A 63 -17.15 -6.33 -7.36
C CYS A 63 -16.97 -7.44 -8.39
N GLY A 64 -17.14 -8.71 -8.00
CA GLY A 64 -17.20 -9.81 -8.95
C GLY A 64 -16.00 -10.75 -8.94
N THR A 65 -15.79 -11.41 -10.07
CA THR A 65 -14.75 -12.44 -10.25
C THR A 65 -13.35 -11.85 -10.25
N PRO A 66 -12.28 -12.64 -10.02
CA PRO A 66 -10.90 -12.17 -10.14
C PRO A 66 -10.59 -11.48 -11.46
N GLU A 67 -11.12 -11.99 -12.57
CA GLU A 67 -10.93 -11.44 -13.92
C GLU A 67 -11.58 -10.05 -14.07
N GLU A 68 -12.77 -9.85 -13.47
CA GLU A 68 -13.44 -8.55 -13.47
C GLU A 68 -12.70 -7.54 -12.61
N ARG A 69 -12.04 -7.98 -11.54
CA ARG A 69 -11.19 -7.13 -10.70
C ARG A 69 -9.94 -6.67 -11.44
N GLU A 70 -9.27 -7.59 -12.15
CA GLU A 70 -8.09 -7.25 -12.96
C GLU A 70 -8.42 -6.23 -14.06
N ALA A 71 -9.61 -6.31 -14.66
CA ALA A 71 -10.06 -5.38 -15.70
C ALA A 71 -10.29 -3.94 -15.19
N GLN A 72 -10.36 -3.72 -13.87
CA GLN A 72 -10.56 -2.40 -13.24
C GLN A 72 -9.27 -1.77 -12.72
N ILE A 73 -8.14 -2.43 -12.89
CA ILE A 73 -6.83 -1.89 -12.48
C ILE A 73 -6.41 -0.80 -13.48
N GLU A 74 -6.23 0.41 -12.97
CA GLU A 74 -5.74 1.55 -13.75
C GLU A 74 -4.21 1.51 -13.86
N GLU A 75 -3.54 1.28 -12.74
CA GLU A 75 -2.09 1.36 -12.61
C GLU A 75 -1.65 0.63 -11.33
N TYR A 76 -0.34 0.46 -11.14
CA TYR A 76 0.24 -0.05 -9.89
C TYR A 76 1.05 1.02 -9.18
N LEU A 77 0.75 1.23 -7.90
CA LEU A 77 1.49 2.13 -7.00
C LEU A 77 2.50 1.33 -6.17
N PRO A 78 3.82 1.64 -6.23
CA PRO A 78 4.80 1.00 -5.36
C PRO A 78 4.70 1.54 -3.94
N LEU A 79 4.26 0.71 -3.00
CA LEU A 79 4.15 1.06 -1.58
C LEU A 79 5.40 0.59 -0.81
N SER A 80 6.04 1.50 -0.09
CA SER A 80 7.17 1.16 0.80
C SER A 80 6.68 0.42 2.04
N VAL A 81 7.23 -0.78 2.27
CA VAL A 81 6.90 -1.58 3.47
C VAL A 81 7.27 -0.85 4.77
N SER A 82 8.27 0.02 4.76
CA SER A 82 8.67 0.82 5.92
C SER A 82 7.62 1.88 6.33
N VAL A 83 6.77 2.32 5.39
CA VAL A 83 5.72 3.33 5.62
C VAL A 83 4.38 2.66 5.86
N PHE A 84 4.00 1.74 4.98
CA PHE A 84 2.65 1.15 4.95
C PHE A 84 2.56 -0.17 5.73
N GLY A 85 3.71 -0.75 6.11
CA GLY A 85 3.78 -2.05 6.77
C GLY A 85 3.69 -3.22 5.79
N LYS A 86 3.61 -4.43 6.37
CA LYS A 86 3.44 -5.68 5.61
C LYS A 86 1.96 -5.99 5.47
N GLY A 87 1.57 -6.53 4.33
CA GLY A 87 0.20 -6.93 4.01
C GLY A 87 -0.08 -6.79 2.53
N ASP A 88 -1.28 -7.16 2.15
CA ASP A 88 -1.80 -6.96 0.80
C ASP A 88 -2.62 -5.68 0.79
N PHE A 89 -2.32 -4.82 -0.19
CA PHE A 89 -2.93 -3.49 -0.29
C PHE A 89 -3.39 -3.23 -1.72
N TYR A 90 -4.43 -2.44 -1.83
CA TYR A 90 -4.79 -1.75 -3.06
C TYR A 90 -5.05 -0.27 -2.76
N ALA A 91 -5.03 0.56 -3.79
CA ALA A 91 -5.38 1.97 -3.70
C ALA A 91 -6.73 2.19 -4.39
N LEU A 92 -7.67 2.76 -3.65
CA LEU A 92 -8.98 3.14 -4.17
C LEU A 92 -8.97 4.63 -4.48
N ARG A 93 -9.40 5.00 -5.68
CA ARG A 93 -9.70 6.40 -6.00
C ARG A 93 -11.05 6.77 -5.40
N ALA A 94 -11.05 7.67 -4.44
CA ALA A 94 -12.27 8.17 -3.82
C ALA A 94 -13.13 8.90 -4.87
N SER A 95 -14.44 8.72 -4.77
CA SER A 95 -15.41 9.41 -5.63
C SER A 95 -16.57 9.96 -4.81
N GLY A 96 -16.90 11.22 -5.08
CA GLY A 96 -17.93 11.95 -4.37
C GLY A 96 -17.48 12.51 -3.03
N ASP A 97 -18.44 13.00 -2.26
CA ASP A 97 -18.24 13.80 -1.04
C ASP A 97 -18.65 13.09 0.26
N SER A 98 -18.95 11.79 0.19
CA SER A 98 -19.47 11.04 1.33
C SER A 98 -18.50 10.88 2.51
N MET A 99 -17.23 11.23 2.34
CA MET A 99 -16.17 11.08 3.35
C MET A 99 -15.40 12.37 3.61
N ILE A 100 -15.95 13.52 3.25
CA ILE A 100 -15.29 14.83 3.33
C ILE A 100 -14.94 15.24 4.77
N GLU A 101 -15.78 14.89 5.74
CA GLU A 101 -15.51 15.20 7.16
C GLU A 101 -14.40 14.31 7.74
N ALA A 102 -14.07 13.20 7.08
CA ALA A 102 -12.87 12.41 7.35
C ALA A 102 -11.66 12.88 6.53
N GLN A 103 -11.76 14.05 5.85
CA GLN A 103 -10.71 14.61 5.00
C GLN A 103 -10.34 13.69 3.83
N ILE A 104 -11.30 12.95 3.29
CA ILE A 104 -11.17 12.18 2.06
C ILE A 104 -12.03 12.87 1.01
N ASP A 105 -11.37 13.52 0.06
CA ASP A 105 -12.02 14.30 -0.98
C ASP A 105 -12.12 13.49 -2.29
N ASP A 106 -12.95 13.97 -3.20
CA ASP A 106 -13.09 13.39 -4.54
C ASP A 106 -11.75 13.38 -5.26
N GLY A 107 -11.37 12.22 -5.81
CA GLY A 107 -10.09 12.02 -6.51
C GLY A 107 -8.91 11.59 -5.64
N ASP A 108 -9.02 11.64 -4.30
CA ASP A 108 -7.97 11.17 -3.40
C ASP A 108 -7.68 9.67 -3.60
N LEU A 109 -6.43 9.26 -3.37
CA LEU A 109 -6.08 7.85 -3.33
C LEU A 109 -6.09 7.35 -1.88
N VAL A 110 -7.02 6.45 -1.57
CA VAL A 110 -7.14 5.81 -0.26
C VAL A 110 -6.46 4.46 -0.29
N ILE A 111 -5.45 4.25 0.56
CA ILE A 111 -4.74 2.98 0.67
C ILE A 111 -5.53 2.05 1.59
N ILE A 112 -5.97 0.94 1.03
CA ILE A 112 -6.81 -0.06 1.68
C ILE A 112 -5.96 -1.29 1.95
N ARG A 113 -5.94 -1.76 3.20
CA ARG A 113 -5.41 -3.08 3.55
C ARG A 113 -6.52 -4.10 3.32
N GLU A 114 -6.23 -5.13 2.53
CA GLU A 114 -7.17 -6.24 2.30
C GLU A 114 -7.33 -7.07 3.58
N GLN A 115 -8.52 -7.08 4.12
CA GLN A 115 -8.90 -7.89 5.28
C GLN A 115 -10.42 -7.96 5.43
N GLN A 116 -10.91 -9.05 6.01
CA GLN A 116 -12.36 -9.30 6.19
C GLN A 116 -12.88 -8.86 7.56
N THR A 117 -12.01 -8.35 8.43
CA THR A 117 -12.35 -7.92 9.78
C THR A 117 -12.01 -6.44 9.96
N ALA A 118 -12.80 -5.73 10.74
CA ALA A 118 -12.59 -4.34 11.10
C ALA A 118 -13.06 -4.06 12.51
N ASN A 119 -12.53 -3.00 13.13
CA ASN A 119 -13.01 -2.51 14.41
C ASN A 119 -14.06 -1.42 14.20
N ILE A 120 -14.93 -1.24 15.19
CA ILE A 120 -15.83 -0.09 15.21
C ILE A 120 -14.98 1.19 15.22
N GLY A 121 -15.31 2.11 14.31
CA GLY A 121 -14.56 3.33 14.09
C GLY A 121 -13.61 3.31 12.90
N ASP A 122 -13.25 2.12 12.38
CA ASP A 122 -12.45 2.02 11.16
C ASP A 122 -13.22 2.56 9.94
N ILE A 123 -12.49 3.16 9.00
CA ILE A 123 -13.02 3.44 7.66
C ILE A 123 -12.81 2.19 6.83
N VAL A 124 -13.90 1.64 6.31
CA VAL A 124 -13.90 0.34 5.65
C VAL A 124 -14.42 0.42 4.21
N VAL A 125 -13.91 -0.46 3.38
CA VAL A 125 -14.55 -0.84 2.16
C VAL A 125 -15.46 -2.02 2.47
N ALA A 126 -16.77 -1.85 2.26
CA ALA A 126 -17.76 -2.88 2.56
C ALA A 126 -18.82 -2.97 1.45
N LEU A 127 -19.40 -4.16 1.30
CA LEU A 127 -20.56 -4.39 0.45
C LEU A 127 -21.83 -3.95 1.18
N THR A 128 -22.68 -3.22 0.45
CA THR A 128 -24.06 -2.92 0.87
C THR A 128 -25.00 -4.09 0.56
N ASN A 129 -26.24 -4.00 1.06
CA ASN A 129 -27.30 -4.98 0.77
C ASN A 129 -27.64 -5.07 -0.74
N GLU A 130 -27.24 -4.09 -1.54
CA GLU A 130 -27.42 -4.06 -3.00
C GLU A 130 -26.20 -4.60 -3.76
N ASP A 131 -25.28 -5.27 -3.07
CA ASP A 131 -24.00 -5.75 -3.59
C ASP A 131 -23.14 -4.60 -4.20
N LYS A 132 -23.32 -3.38 -3.72
CA LYS A 132 -22.49 -2.24 -4.08
C LYS A 132 -21.41 -2.03 -3.04
N ASN A 133 -20.19 -1.87 -3.50
CA ASN A 133 -19.08 -1.50 -2.64
C ASN A 133 -19.13 -0.02 -2.27
N THR A 134 -18.79 0.29 -1.03
CA THR A 134 -18.74 1.67 -0.53
C THR A 134 -17.62 1.85 0.48
N LEU A 135 -17.07 3.06 0.57
CA LEU A 135 -16.10 3.48 1.59
C LEU A 135 -16.85 4.30 2.63
N LYS A 136 -16.94 3.80 3.87
CA LYS A 136 -17.67 4.43 4.97
C LYS A 136 -16.98 4.12 6.30
N ARG A 137 -17.36 4.85 7.35
CA ARG A 137 -16.97 4.51 8.71
C ARG A 137 -17.86 3.43 9.28
N LEU A 138 -17.26 2.37 9.82
CA LEU A 138 -17.99 1.30 10.51
C LEU A 138 -18.41 1.77 11.89
N ARG A 139 -19.70 1.65 12.18
CA ARG A 139 -20.33 1.98 13.46
C ARG A 139 -21.21 0.83 13.93
N TYR A 140 -21.59 0.87 15.21
CA TYR A 140 -22.53 -0.08 15.82
C TYR A 140 -23.62 0.67 16.55
N ASP A 141 -24.86 0.28 16.32
CA ASP A 141 -26.05 0.81 16.97
C ASP A 141 -26.46 -0.15 18.08
N GLU A 142 -26.34 0.28 19.34
CA GLU A 142 -26.66 -0.56 20.51
C GLU A 142 -28.17 -0.81 20.64
N ASP A 143 -29.01 0.14 20.25
CA ASP A 143 -30.47 0.02 20.35
C ASP A 143 -30.98 -0.99 19.31
N ARG A 144 -30.44 -0.97 18.12
CA ARG A 144 -30.80 -1.88 17.02
C ARG A 144 -29.99 -3.17 17.03
N GLN A 145 -28.96 -3.28 17.86
CA GLN A 145 -28.04 -4.41 17.91
C GLN A 145 -27.46 -4.75 16.52
N SER A 146 -27.11 -3.72 15.73
CA SER A 146 -26.69 -3.88 14.34
C SER A 146 -25.54 -2.96 13.96
N TYR A 147 -24.71 -3.41 13.02
CA TYR A 147 -23.72 -2.57 12.38
C TYR A 147 -24.34 -1.68 11.33
N TYR A 148 -23.74 -0.51 11.14
CA TYR A 148 -24.08 0.40 10.06
C TYR A 148 -22.85 1.07 9.50
N LEU A 149 -22.95 1.55 8.27
CA LEU A 149 -21.93 2.27 7.53
C LEU A 149 -22.28 3.75 7.54
N HIS A 150 -21.47 4.52 8.25
CA HIS A 150 -21.67 5.95 8.46
C HIS A 150 -20.88 6.76 7.43
N PRO A 151 -21.54 7.59 6.59
CA PRO A 151 -20.86 8.60 5.81
C PRO A 151 -20.23 9.64 6.74
N GLU A 152 -19.03 10.06 6.45
CA GLU A 152 -18.41 11.23 7.08
C GLU A 152 -18.82 12.50 6.30
N ASN A 153 -20.16 12.71 6.25
CA ASN A 153 -20.81 13.85 5.62
C ASN A 153 -22.19 14.01 6.28
N LYS A 154 -22.40 15.12 6.99
CA LYS A 154 -23.63 15.42 7.75
C LYS A 154 -24.91 15.49 6.91
N ASP A 155 -24.79 15.67 5.59
CA ASP A 155 -25.92 15.76 4.67
C ASP A 155 -26.32 14.38 4.10
N MET A 156 -25.70 13.30 4.58
CA MET A 156 -25.94 11.92 4.14
C MET A 156 -26.43 11.04 5.29
N GLU A 157 -27.27 10.07 4.96
CA GLU A 157 -27.84 9.14 5.94
C GLU A 157 -26.98 7.90 6.15
N ASP A 158 -27.11 7.31 7.34
CA ASP A 158 -26.49 6.04 7.70
C ASP A 158 -27.06 4.87 6.88
N ILE A 159 -26.18 3.93 6.51
CA ILE A 159 -26.54 2.74 5.74
C ILE A 159 -26.54 1.53 6.67
N TYR A 160 -27.70 1.04 7.04
CA TYR A 160 -27.83 -0.19 7.83
C TYR A 160 -27.69 -1.41 6.93
N VAL A 161 -26.81 -2.34 7.32
CA VAL A 161 -26.53 -3.55 6.56
C VAL A 161 -26.96 -4.78 7.35
N SER A 162 -27.68 -5.69 6.70
CA SER A 162 -28.13 -6.94 7.31
C SER A 162 -27.02 -7.98 7.41
N ASP A 163 -26.05 -7.95 6.50
CA ASP A 163 -24.87 -8.81 6.45
C ASP A 163 -23.65 -7.94 6.08
N LEU A 164 -22.83 -7.65 7.10
CA LEU A 164 -21.63 -6.83 6.91
C LEU A 164 -20.52 -7.64 6.27
N ARG A 165 -20.16 -7.28 5.06
CA ARG A 165 -19.03 -7.88 4.34
C ARG A 165 -17.94 -6.85 4.13
N VAL A 166 -16.97 -6.83 5.04
CA VAL A 166 -15.78 -6.00 4.93
C VAL A 166 -14.83 -6.61 3.89
N GLN A 167 -14.32 -5.79 2.98
CA GLN A 167 -13.30 -6.16 1.98
C GLN A 167 -11.94 -5.59 2.30
N GLY A 168 -11.88 -4.54 3.11
CA GLY A 168 -10.64 -3.95 3.54
C GLY A 168 -10.84 -2.75 4.46
N VAL A 169 -9.75 -2.31 5.06
CA VAL A 169 -9.69 -1.17 5.98
C VAL A 169 -8.77 -0.10 5.41
N ALA A 170 -9.25 1.14 5.38
CA ALA A 170 -8.46 2.30 4.98
C ALA A 170 -7.36 2.57 6.00
N THR A 171 -6.14 2.73 5.54
CA THR A 171 -4.97 2.97 6.40
C THR A 171 -4.34 4.33 6.18
N HIS A 172 -4.33 4.82 4.95
CA HIS A 172 -3.72 6.11 4.57
C HIS A 172 -4.51 6.78 3.45
N VAL A 173 -4.35 8.08 3.34
CA VAL A 173 -4.85 8.88 2.22
C VAL A 173 -3.69 9.60 1.58
N ILE A 174 -3.59 9.55 0.26
CA ILE A 174 -2.63 10.29 -0.56
C ILE A 174 -3.40 11.38 -1.29
N LYS A 175 -3.05 12.64 -1.03
CA LYS A 175 -3.68 13.83 -1.63
C LYS A 175 -2.71 14.53 -2.58
N ALA A 176 -3.23 15.05 -3.67
CA ALA A 176 -2.56 16.10 -4.42
C ALA A 176 -2.83 17.45 -3.75
N LEU A 177 -1.79 18.27 -3.61
CA LEU A 177 -1.88 19.61 -3.01
C LEU A 177 -2.13 20.67 -4.10
#